data_ab867a69f6b36df48505622e63a1b699
#
_entry.id   ab867a69f6b36df48505622e63a1b699
#
_cell.length_a   1.000
_cell.length_b   1.000
_cell.length_c   1.000
_cell.angle_alpha   90.00
_cell.angle_beta   90.00
_cell.angle_gamma   90.00
#
_symmetry.space_group_name_H-M   'P 1'
#
loop_
_entity.id
_entity.type
_entity.pdbx_description
1 polymer ?
#
loop_
_entity_poly.entity_id
_entity_poly.type
_entity_poly.pdbx_seq_one_letter_code
_entity_poly.pdbx_strand_id
1 'polypeptide(L)'
;MTRSRFWAALLFASLAGAAFAQAPAYPSKTIKWVVPYPPGGITDSVTRIVTQKLSEAVGQPIVIENKPGANSIVGADLVAKAPPDGYTALTVIAAHAANATLYAGKLPFDPVKSFTPISLVAIAPLIMTVNNDFPARD
;
A
#
# COMPACT_ATOMS: atom_id res chain seq x y z
N MET A 1 57.29 -17.88 -27.37
CA MET A 1 55.87 -17.71 -27.82
C MET A 1 54.81 -17.92 -26.70
N THR A 2 55.17 -17.95 -25.42
CA THR A 2 54.24 -18.28 -24.31
C THR A 2 53.80 -17.06 -23.47
N ARG A 3 54.51 -15.96 -23.53
CA ARG A 3 54.22 -14.77 -22.70
C ARG A 3 53.02 -13.92 -23.17
N SER A 4 52.73 -13.91 -24.48
CA SER A 4 51.59 -13.12 -25.03
C SER A 4 50.23 -13.73 -24.74
N ARG A 5 50.16 -15.05 -24.54
CA ARG A 5 48.88 -15.76 -24.20
C ARG A 5 48.40 -15.53 -22.76
N PHE A 6 49.34 -15.26 -21.83
CA PHE A 6 49.03 -14.92 -20.45
C PHE A 6 48.41 -13.52 -20.30
N TRP A 7 48.84 -12.57 -21.07
CA TRP A 7 48.29 -11.21 -21.03
C TRP A 7 46.90 -11.10 -21.63
N ALA A 8 46.59 -11.89 -22.65
CA ALA A 8 45.23 -11.97 -23.23
C ALA A 8 44.21 -12.60 -22.27
N ALA A 9 44.61 -13.59 -21.47
CA ALA A 9 43.75 -14.22 -20.49
C ALA A 9 43.41 -13.29 -19.30
N LEU A 10 44.36 -12.42 -18.87
CA LEU A 10 44.14 -11.45 -17.83
C LEU A 10 43.18 -10.34 -18.26
N LEU A 11 43.22 -9.93 -19.53
CA LEU A 11 42.32 -8.89 -20.08
C LEU A 11 40.86 -9.41 -20.21
N PHE A 12 40.69 -10.71 -20.51
CA PHE A 12 39.34 -11.31 -20.57
C PHE A 12 38.71 -11.52 -19.18
N ALA A 13 39.52 -11.79 -18.15
CA ALA A 13 39.04 -11.96 -16.77
C ALA A 13 38.54 -10.65 -16.15
N SER A 14 39.06 -9.48 -16.57
CA SER A 14 38.64 -8.18 -16.04
C SER A 14 37.32 -7.67 -16.63
N LEU A 15 36.86 -8.18 -17.78
CA LEU A 15 35.55 -7.81 -18.35
C LEU A 15 34.37 -8.60 -17.76
N ALA A 16 34.62 -9.71 -17.07
CA ALA A 16 33.57 -10.53 -16.46
C ALA A 16 33.01 -9.96 -15.14
N GLY A 17 33.61 -8.89 -14.59
CA GLY A 17 33.27 -8.35 -13.25
C GLY A 17 32.17 -7.29 -13.21
N ALA A 18 31.59 -6.87 -14.32
CA ALA A 18 30.74 -5.66 -14.37
C ALA A 18 29.23 -5.92 -14.60
N ALA A 19 28.79 -7.15 -14.55
CA ALA A 19 27.35 -7.44 -14.55
C ALA A 19 26.81 -7.42 -13.12
N PHE A 20 26.96 -6.33 -12.39
CA PHE A 20 26.06 -6.07 -11.27
C PHE A 20 24.67 -5.89 -11.86
N ALA A 21 23.84 -6.92 -11.77
CA ALA A 21 22.43 -6.81 -12.06
C ALA A 21 21.89 -5.72 -11.13
N GLN A 22 21.74 -4.51 -11.65
CA GLN A 22 21.02 -3.47 -10.93
C GLN A 22 19.61 -4.01 -10.68
N ALA A 23 19.29 -4.24 -9.41
CA ALA A 23 17.91 -4.52 -9.04
C ALA A 23 17.04 -3.42 -9.64
N PRO A 24 15.92 -3.76 -10.31
CA PRO A 24 15.07 -2.75 -10.93
C PRO A 24 14.66 -1.73 -9.87
N ALA A 25 14.81 -0.43 -10.21
CA ALA A 25 14.44 0.64 -9.30
C ALA A 25 12.98 0.50 -8.88
N TYR A 26 12.69 0.61 -7.60
CA TYR A 26 11.32 0.62 -7.08
C TYR A 26 10.65 1.98 -7.32
N PRO A 27 9.38 2.02 -7.78
CA PRO A 27 8.57 0.90 -8.27
C PRO A 27 8.87 0.57 -9.74
N SER A 28 8.94 -0.72 -10.10
CA SER A 28 9.18 -1.21 -11.46
C SER A 28 7.96 -1.85 -12.12
N LYS A 29 6.84 -1.95 -11.40
CA LYS A 29 5.58 -2.54 -11.85
C LYS A 29 4.39 -1.81 -11.23
N THR A 30 3.20 -2.09 -11.74
CA THR A 30 1.93 -1.56 -11.21
C THR A 30 1.78 -1.80 -9.72
N ILE A 31 1.37 -0.75 -8.99
CA ILE A 31 1.02 -0.81 -7.57
C ILE A 31 -0.49 -1.06 -7.45
N LYS A 32 -0.87 -2.03 -6.64
CA LYS A 32 -2.25 -2.29 -6.27
C LYS A 32 -2.60 -1.47 -5.03
N TRP A 33 -3.73 -0.77 -5.06
CA TRP A 33 -4.21 0.00 -3.92
C TRP A 33 -5.61 -0.45 -3.52
N VAL A 34 -5.72 -1.07 -2.35
CA VAL A 34 -6.98 -1.60 -1.85
C VAL A 34 -7.71 -0.53 -1.06
N VAL A 35 -8.99 -0.32 -1.40
CA VAL A 35 -9.92 0.51 -0.65
C VAL A 35 -11.01 -0.42 -0.11
N PRO A 36 -11.06 -0.68 1.21
CA PRO A 36 -11.98 -1.66 1.80
C PRO A 36 -13.39 -1.09 2.01
N TYR A 37 -13.82 -0.20 1.11
CA TYR A 37 -15.11 0.49 1.13
C TYR A 37 -15.70 0.54 -0.28
N PRO A 38 -17.03 0.72 -0.42
CA PRO A 38 -17.67 0.86 -1.71
C PRO A 38 -17.09 2.02 -2.53
N PRO A 39 -17.06 1.90 -3.86
CA PRO A 39 -16.62 2.99 -4.73
C PRO A 39 -17.54 4.22 -4.58
N GLY A 40 -16.97 5.41 -4.81
CA GLY A 40 -17.68 6.69 -4.73
C GLY A 40 -17.85 7.26 -3.31
N GLY A 41 -17.49 6.51 -2.25
CA GLY A 41 -17.43 7.05 -0.90
C GLY A 41 -16.23 7.98 -0.70
N ILE A 42 -16.20 8.69 0.44
CA ILE A 42 -15.13 9.66 0.74
C ILE A 42 -13.73 9.01 0.71
N THR A 43 -13.59 7.81 1.26
CA THR A 43 -12.33 7.07 1.27
C THR A 43 -11.87 6.75 -0.15
N ASP A 44 -12.77 6.31 -1.01
CA ASP A 44 -12.47 6.02 -2.41
C ASP A 44 -12.09 7.28 -3.17
N SER A 45 -12.85 8.36 -3.02
CA SER A 45 -12.61 9.63 -3.70
C SER A 45 -11.25 10.24 -3.33
N VAL A 46 -10.95 10.29 -2.03
CA VAL A 46 -9.66 10.80 -1.54
C VAL A 46 -8.51 9.92 -2.02
N THR A 47 -8.68 8.59 -1.96
CA THR A 47 -7.65 7.67 -2.44
C THR A 47 -7.37 7.88 -3.93
N ARG A 48 -8.40 8.08 -4.76
CA ARG A 48 -8.22 8.33 -6.22
C ARG A 48 -7.44 9.60 -6.50
N ILE A 49 -7.73 10.68 -5.77
CA ILE A 49 -7.00 11.96 -5.92
C ILE A 49 -5.52 11.77 -5.59
N VAL A 50 -5.23 11.11 -4.48
CA VAL A 50 -3.84 10.89 -4.04
C VAL A 50 -3.10 9.93 -4.97
N THR A 51 -3.71 8.81 -5.33
CA THR A 51 -3.07 7.80 -6.19
C THR A 51 -2.84 8.30 -7.61
N GLN A 52 -3.67 9.21 -8.12
CA GLN A 52 -3.42 9.86 -9.40
C GLN A 52 -2.11 10.65 -9.34
N LYS A 53 -1.94 11.52 -8.36
CA LYS A 53 -0.72 12.32 -8.18
C LYS A 53 0.49 11.47 -7.86
N LEU A 54 0.32 10.44 -7.06
CA LEU A 54 1.39 9.51 -6.74
C LEU A 54 1.85 8.73 -7.98
N SER A 55 0.92 8.27 -8.82
CA SER A 55 1.24 7.58 -10.08
C SER A 55 2.08 8.46 -11.02
N GLU A 56 1.75 9.76 -11.12
CA GLU A 56 2.54 10.74 -11.87
C GLU A 56 3.97 10.87 -11.29
N ALA A 57 4.08 10.92 -9.97
CA ALA A 57 5.35 11.12 -9.28
C ALA A 57 6.28 9.90 -9.35
N VAL A 58 5.73 8.68 -9.20
CA VAL A 58 6.51 7.44 -9.19
C VAL A 58 6.70 6.82 -10.58
N GLY A 59 6.02 7.34 -11.60
CA GLY A 59 6.14 6.88 -13.00
C GLY A 59 5.56 5.47 -13.24
N GLN A 60 4.73 4.97 -12.33
CA GLN A 60 4.09 3.64 -12.45
C GLN A 60 2.58 3.74 -12.22
N PRO A 61 1.79 2.93 -12.92
CA PRO A 61 0.36 2.88 -12.71
C PRO A 61 0.00 2.43 -11.30
N ILE A 62 -1.03 3.07 -10.72
CA ILE A 62 -1.63 2.63 -9.46
C ILE A 62 -3.07 2.23 -9.74
N VAL A 63 -3.41 0.96 -9.50
CA VAL A 63 -4.74 0.40 -9.73
C VAL A 63 -5.48 0.27 -8.41
N ILE A 64 -6.65 0.92 -8.33
CA ILE A 64 -7.50 0.87 -7.15
C ILE A 64 -8.46 -0.31 -7.25
N GLU A 65 -8.48 -1.13 -6.20
CA GLU A 65 -9.44 -2.22 -6.01
C GLU A 65 -10.33 -1.92 -4.81
N ASN A 66 -11.62 -1.75 -5.03
CA ASN A 66 -12.59 -1.66 -3.94
C ASN A 66 -12.94 -3.07 -3.44
N LYS A 67 -12.66 -3.34 -2.15
CA LYS A 67 -12.93 -4.64 -1.49
C LYS A 67 -13.73 -4.42 -0.20
N PRO A 68 -15.00 -4.00 -0.31
CA PRO A 68 -15.84 -3.77 0.86
C PRO A 68 -16.20 -5.07 1.57
N GLY A 69 -16.60 -4.97 2.84
CA GLY A 69 -17.14 -6.07 3.60
C GLY A 69 -16.64 -6.12 5.05
N ALA A 70 -17.53 -6.57 5.94
CA ALA A 70 -17.26 -6.76 7.36
C ALA A 70 -16.51 -5.56 8.00
N ASN A 71 -17.02 -4.35 7.82
CA ASN A 71 -16.41 -3.12 8.35
C ASN A 71 -14.92 -2.98 7.97
N SER A 72 -14.58 -3.14 6.70
CA SER A 72 -13.22 -3.12 6.12
C SER A 72 -12.36 -4.36 6.35
N ILE A 73 -12.79 -5.34 7.12
CA ILE A 73 -11.99 -6.52 7.47
C ILE A 73 -11.60 -7.32 6.21
N VAL A 74 -12.52 -7.46 5.23
CA VAL A 74 -12.25 -8.23 4.00
C VAL A 74 -11.08 -7.65 3.21
N GLY A 75 -11.09 -6.35 2.95
CA GLY A 75 -10.00 -5.71 2.21
C GLY A 75 -8.70 -5.64 3.00
N ALA A 76 -8.78 -5.43 4.31
CA ALA A 76 -7.61 -5.43 5.18
C ALA A 76 -6.94 -6.82 5.26
N ASP A 77 -7.72 -7.89 5.36
CA ASP A 77 -7.21 -9.27 5.36
C ASP A 77 -6.46 -9.62 4.07
N LEU A 78 -7.00 -9.18 2.92
CA LEU A 78 -6.35 -9.35 1.63
C LEU A 78 -4.95 -8.71 1.62
N VAL A 79 -4.83 -7.48 2.15
CA VAL A 79 -3.55 -6.78 2.18
C VAL A 79 -2.61 -7.36 3.23
N ALA A 80 -3.12 -7.74 4.40
CA ALA A 80 -2.32 -8.39 5.45
C ALA A 80 -1.64 -9.69 4.97
N LYS A 81 -2.26 -10.39 4.02
CA LYS A 81 -1.74 -11.62 3.40
C LYS A 81 -0.94 -11.41 2.12
N ALA A 82 -0.85 -10.17 1.62
CA ALA A 82 -0.08 -9.85 0.44
C ALA A 82 1.43 -9.89 0.72
N PRO A 83 2.27 -10.13 -0.30
CA PRO A 83 3.72 -10.01 -0.14
C PRO A 83 4.11 -8.62 0.36
N PRO A 84 5.05 -8.50 1.33
CA PRO A 84 5.49 -7.22 1.87
C PRO A 84 6.54 -6.55 0.96
N ASP A 85 6.24 -6.48 -0.34
CA ASP A 85 7.15 -5.98 -1.38
C ASP A 85 6.90 -4.50 -1.76
N GLY A 86 5.96 -3.84 -1.07
CA GLY A 86 5.58 -2.45 -1.33
C GLY A 86 4.62 -2.25 -2.51
N TYR A 87 4.19 -3.32 -3.20
CA TYR A 87 3.28 -3.19 -4.34
C TYR A 87 1.80 -3.39 -4.01
N THR A 88 1.48 -3.58 -2.74
CA THR A 88 0.09 -3.63 -2.27
C THR A 88 -0.09 -2.66 -1.11
N ALA A 89 -0.90 -1.64 -1.31
CA ALA A 89 -1.21 -0.62 -0.31
C ALA A 89 -2.69 -0.69 0.11
N LEU A 90 -3.00 -0.14 1.27
CA LEU A 90 -4.34 -0.10 1.85
C LEU A 90 -4.66 1.32 2.34
N THR A 91 -5.82 1.86 2.01
CA THR A 91 -6.36 3.03 2.69
C THR A 91 -7.39 2.59 3.73
N VAL A 92 -7.21 3.01 4.96
CA VAL A 92 -8.13 2.73 6.07
C VAL A 92 -8.64 4.03 6.69
N ILE A 93 -9.74 3.94 7.43
CA ILE A 93 -10.27 5.01 8.28
C ILE A 93 -10.29 4.53 9.73
N ALA A 94 -10.77 5.37 10.65
CA ALA A 94 -10.85 5.07 12.09
C ALA A 94 -11.51 3.71 12.43
N ALA A 95 -12.39 3.20 11.56
CA ALA A 95 -12.99 1.88 11.71
C ALA A 95 -11.96 0.74 11.80
N HIS A 96 -10.82 0.87 11.12
CA HIS A 96 -9.74 -0.13 11.20
C HIS A 96 -9.17 -0.23 12.64
N ALA A 97 -8.94 0.91 13.27
CA ALA A 97 -8.49 0.93 14.66
C ALA A 97 -9.58 0.43 15.63
N ALA A 98 -10.84 0.82 15.40
CA ALA A 98 -11.97 0.35 16.20
C ALA A 98 -12.15 -1.18 16.12
N ASN A 99 -11.88 -1.78 14.96
CA ASN A 99 -11.97 -3.23 14.76
C ASN A 99 -11.03 -4.01 15.69
N ALA A 100 -9.90 -3.43 16.08
CA ALA A 100 -8.97 -4.04 17.05
C ALA A 100 -9.66 -4.38 18.37
N THR A 101 -10.60 -3.53 18.79
CA THR A 101 -11.37 -3.73 20.03
C THR A 101 -12.70 -4.48 19.75
N LEU A 102 -13.45 -4.06 18.74
CA LEU A 102 -14.77 -4.62 18.44
C LEU A 102 -14.71 -6.10 18.05
N TYR A 103 -13.64 -6.52 17.41
CA TYR A 103 -13.43 -7.89 16.95
C TYR A 103 -12.19 -8.53 17.59
N ALA A 104 -11.87 -8.15 18.84
CA ALA A 104 -10.74 -8.71 19.57
C ALA A 104 -10.80 -10.25 19.60
N GLY A 105 -9.72 -10.90 19.19
CA GLY A 105 -9.61 -12.35 19.08
C GLY A 105 -10.37 -13.01 17.93
N LYS A 106 -11.02 -12.23 17.06
CA LYS A 106 -11.78 -12.72 15.89
C LYS A 106 -11.24 -12.21 14.55
N LEU A 107 -10.30 -11.26 14.56
CA LEU A 107 -9.67 -10.77 13.33
C LEU A 107 -8.72 -11.83 12.76
N PRO A 108 -8.71 -12.04 11.42
CA PRO A 108 -7.78 -12.97 10.78
C PRO A 108 -6.36 -12.40 10.62
N PHE A 109 -6.11 -11.17 11.11
CA PHE A 109 -4.83 -10.47 11.08
C PHE A 109 -4.65 -9.63 12.35
N ASP A 110 -3.43 -9.24 12.66
CA ASP A 110 -3.15 -8.24 13.70
C ASP A 110 -3.32 -6.83 13.08
N PRO A 111 -4.26 -6.00 13.58
CA PRO A 111 -4.58 -4.70 12.97
C PRO A 111 -3.43 -3.70 13.03
N VAL A 112 -2.41 -3.94 13.84
CA VAL A 112 -1.22 -3.07 13.96
C VAL A 112 0.01 -3.74 13.33
N LYS A 113 0.32 -4.97 13.72
CA LYS A 113 1.58 -5.64 13.34
C LYS A 113 1.58 -6.18 11.91
N SER A 114 0.39 -6.44 11.33
CA SER A 114 0.30 -6.95 9.96
C SER A 114 0.46 -5.88 8.89
N PHE A 115 0.64 -4.62 9.28
CA PHE A 115 0.74 -3.49 8.35
C PHE A 115 1.91 -2.58 8.72
N THR A 116 2.54 -2.01 7.69
CA THR A 116 3.51 -0.92 7.86
C THR A 116 2.81 0.40 7.54
N PRO A 117 2.62 1.31 8.52
CA PRO A 117 1.99 2.60 8.26
C PRO A 117 2.88 3.46 7.37
N ILE A 118 2.26 4.16 6.40
CA ILE A 118 2.96 5.03 5.46
C ILE A 118 2.72 6.50 5.80
N SER A 119 1.47 6.95 5.76
CA SER A 119 1.12 8.37 5.96
C SER A 119 -0.35 8.55 6.30
N LEU A 120 -0.65 9.66 6.97
CA LEU A 120 -2.00 10.18 7.09
C LEU A 120 -2.38 10.89 5.79
N VAL A 121 -3.35 10.33 5.06
CA VAL A 121 -3.76 10.84 3.74
C VAL A 121 -4.63 12.08 3.84
N ALA A 122 -5.62 12.09 4.75
CA ALA A 122 -6.54 13.21 4.97
C ALA A 122 -7.20 13.11 6.35
N ILE A 123 -7.73 14.23 6.81
CA ILE A 123 -8.60 14.30 7.98
C ILE A 123 -9.99 14.72 7.51
N ALA A 124 -10.99 13.88 7.81
CA ALA A 124 -12.38 14.18 7.54
C ALA A 124 -13.13 14.24 8.89
N PRO A 125 -13.61 15.42 9.31
CA PRO A 125 -14.38 15.54 10.54
C PRO A 125 -15.73 14.84 10.39
N LEU A 126 -16.17 14.17 11.44
CA LEU A 126 -17.52 13.64 11.53
C LEU A 126 -18.40 14.70 12.20
N ILE A 127 -19.55 14.97 11.59
CA ILE A 127 -20.56 15.88 12.13
C ILE A 127 -21.81 15.05 12.39
N MET A 128 -22.25 15.03 13.63
CA MET A 128 -23.53 14.47 14.01
C MET A 128 -24.58 15.57 13.96
N THR A 129 -25.62 15.36 13.17
CA THR A 129 -26.77 16.26 13.13
C THR A 129 -27.99 15.54 13.67
N VAL A 130 -28.78 16.25 14.45
CA VAL A 130 -30.01 15.74 15.05
C VAL A 130 -31.17 16.71 14.76
N ASN A 131 -32.41 16.23 14.89
CA ASN A 131 -33.59 17.09 14.84
C ASN A 131 -33.53 18.09 15.97
N ASN A 132 -34.10 19.30 15.73
CA ASN A 132 -34.17 20.40 16.73
C ASN A 132 -34.84 20.00 18.04
N ASP A 133 -35.77 19.03 17.99
CA ASP A 133 -36.48 18.51 19.15
C ASP A 133 -35.73 17.42 19.91
N PHE A 134 -34.51 17.06 19.48
CA PHE A 134 -33.70 16.08 20.16
C PHE A 134 -33.26 16.55 21.54
N PRO A 135 -33.43 15.76 22.60
CA PRO A 135 -33.28 16.25 23.99
C PRO A 135 -31.83 16.54 24.41
N ALA A 136 -30.83 15.99 23.69
CA ALA A 136 -29.43 16.29 23.98
C ALA A 136 -29.00 17.57 23.24
N ARG A 137 -28.29 18.46 23.94
CA ARG A 137 -27.89 19.78 23.43
C ARG A 137 -26.36 20.00 23.48
N ASP A 138 -25.60 19.07 24.00
CA ASP A 138 -24.15 19.14 24.23
C ASP A 138 -23.44 17.81 24.03
#